data_477967a7b8d4ab63d32032937bd993bb
#
_entry.id   477967a7b8d4ab63d32032937bd993bb
#
_cell.length_a   1.000
_cell.length_b   1.000
_cell.length_c   1.000
_cell.angle_alpha   90.00
_cell.angle_beta   90.00
_cell.angle_gamma   90.00
#
_symmetry.space_group_name_H-M   'P 1'
#
loop_
_entity.id
_entity.type
_entity.pdbx_description
1 polymer ?
#
loop_
_entity_poly.entity_id
_entity_poly.type
_entity_poly.pdbx_seq_one_letter_code
_entity_poly.pdbx_strand_id
1 'polypeptide(L)'
;MNEIIDGKQFSQTLRAKVKNYVDIIKERHGVTPGLAVILVGEDPASQVYVRNKGKQTLEVGMNSYEHKLDASTSSDILLNLIEKLNDDVNVHGILCQLPLPDHLNEKEVINSIDPKKDVDGFHISNVGLLNTGQKSMIPCTPLGCLLLLQDRLGDLSGKKAVVVGRSNIVGKPMANLLLQENCTVTIVHSRTENIETICAQADIIVAAVGRPEMIKKEWVKPGATVIDVGINRVTKNIDGHEKTTLVGDVCFTDMAGLVAGVTPVPGGVGPMTIACLLANTVTACYRSQDLYDPEFT
;
A
#
# COMPACT_ATOMS: atom_id res chain seq x y z
N MET A 1 -15.52 -22.89 -3.57
CA MET A 1 -15.41 -21.44 -3.30
C MET A 1 -14.23 -20.89 -4.13
N ASN A 2 -14.34 -19.70 -4.65
CA ASN A 2 -13.22 -19.11 -5.39
C ASN A 2 -12.12 -18.74 -4.37
N GLU A 3 -10.97 -19.41 -4.42
CA GLU A 3 -9.84 -19.21 -3.50
C GLU A 3 -9.04 -17.91 -3.82
N ILE A 4 -9.28 -17.31 -4.99
CA ILE A 4 -8.56 -16.11 -5.42
C ILE A 4 -9.22 -14.85 -4.83
N ILE A 5 -8.41 -14.02 -4.17
CA ILE A 5 -8.78 -12.67 -3.74
C ILE A 5 -8.33 -11.71 -4.84
N ASP A 6 -9.26 -11.30 -5.70
CA ASP A 6 -8.97 -10.46 -6.87
C ASP A 6 -8.86 -8.99 -6.51
N GLY A 7 -7.64 -8.56 -6.16
CA GLY A 7 -7.35 -7.16 -5.84
C GLY A 7 -7.48 -6.22 -7.03
N LYS A 8 -7.32 -6.72 -8.26
CA LYS A 8 -7.53 -5.91 -9.47
C LYS A 8 -9.00 -5.52 -9.61
N GLN A 9 -9.91 -6.47 -9.43
CA GLN A 9 -11.36 -6.20 -9.47
C GLN A 9 -11.77 -5.27 -8.34
N PHE A 10 -11.34 -5.54 -7.10
CA PHE A 10 -11.65 -4.71 -5.95
C PHE A 10 -11.13 -3.27 -6.13
N SER A 11 -9.89 -3.11 -6.63
CA SER A 11 -9.32 -1.79 -6.89
C SER A 11 -10.11 -0.97 -7.93
N GLN A 12 -10.73 -1.61 -8.91
CA GLN A 12 -11.62 -0.94 -9.87
C GLN A 12 -12.88 -0.39 -9.18
N THR A 13 -13.49 -1.20 -8.32
CA THR A 13 -14.65 -0.77 -7.51
C THR A 13 -14.29 0.40 -6.60
N LEU A 14 -13.13 0.33 -5.91
CA LEU A 14 -12.67 1.41 -5.05
C LEU A 14 -12.41 2.70 -5.85
N ARG A 15 -11.75 2.61 -7.02
CA ARG A 15 -11.55 3.78 -7.88
C ARG A 15 -12.85 4.38 -8.42
N ALA A 16 -13.87 3.58 -8.66
CA ALA A 16 -15.19 4.10 -9.03
C ALA A 16 -15.81 4.91 -7.89
N LYS A 17 -15.71 4.44 -6.64
CA LYS A 17 -16.12 5.21 -5.46
C LYS A 17 -15.31 6.51 -5.31
N VAL A 18 -13.98 6.44 -5.46
CA VAL A 18 -13.09 7.61 -5.45
C VAL A 18 -13.54 8.64 -6.49
N LYS A 19 -13.79 8.21 -7.74
CA LYS A 19 -14.27 9.09 -8.80
C LYS A 19 -15.58 9.80 -8.42
N ASN A 20 -16.52 9.08 -7.84
CA ASN A 20 -17.78 9.66 -7.39
C ASN A 20 -17.56 10.79 -6.36
N TYR A 21 -16.67 10.57 -5.38
CA TYR A 21 -16.34 11.61 -4.39
C TYR A 21 -15.59 12.80 -5.01
N VAL A 22 -14.74 12.55 -6.01
CA VAL A 22 -14.10 13.62 -6.81
C VAL A 22 -15.15 14.45 -7.53
N ASP A 23 -16.12 13.83 -8.18
CA ASP A 23 -17.19 14.53 -8.90
C ASP A 23 -18.05 15.36 -7.90
N ILE A 24 -18.40 14.81 -6.74
CA ILE A 24 -19.16 15.50 -5.69
C ILE A 24 -18.43 16.76 -5.18
N ILE A 25 -17.14 16.67 -4.85
CA ILE A 25 -16.43 17.83 -4.30
C ILE A 25 -16.22 18.90 -5.36
N LYS A 26 -16.02 18.52 -6.62
CA LYS A 26 -15.95 19.45 -7.76
C LYS A 26 -17.26 20.21 -7.96
N GLU A 27 -18.37 19.51 -7.98
CA GLU A 27 -19.69 20.11 -8.21
C GLU A 27 -20.14 21.00 -7.06
N ARG A 28 -19.90 20.58 -5.81
CA ARG A 28 -20.43 21.27 -4.62
C ARG A 28 -19.50 22.36 -4.08
N HIS A 29 -18.19 22.18 -4.22
CA HIS A 29 -17.19 23.06 -3.59
C HIS A 29 -16.26 23.72 -4.60
N GLY A 30 -16.31 23.34 -5.89
CA GLY A 30 -15.43 23.89 -6.93
C GLY A 30 -13.96 23.48 -6.80
N VAL A 31 -13.66 22.47 -5.95
CA VAL A 31 -12.30 22.02 -5.65
C VAL A 31 -12.01 20.72 -6.39
N THR A 32 -10.87 20.65 -7.06
CA THR A 32 -10.38 19.41 -7.69
C THR A 32 -9.25 18.84 -6.85
N PRO A 33 -9.38 17.61 -6.29
CA PRO A 33 -8.29 16.99 -5.57
C PRO A 33 -7.03 16.90 -6.43
N GLY A 34 -5.86 17.21 -5.87
CA GLY A 34 -4.58 17.19 -6.57
C GLY A 34 -3.55 16.32 -5.86
N LEU A 35 -2.90 15.44 -6.62
CA LEU A 35 -1.82 14.56 -6.15
C LEU A 35 -0.49 14.99 -6.79
N ALA A 36 0.49 15.32 -5.96
CA ALA A 36 1.87 15.54 -6.37
C ALA A 36 2.70 14.26 -6.13
N VAL A 37 3.39 13.81 -7.17
CA VAL A 37 4.29 12.65 -7.11
C VAL A 37 5.68 13.09 -7.47
N ILE A 38 6.63 12.90 -6.55
CA ILE A 38 8.04 13.22 -6.74
C ILE A 38 8.80 11.92 -7.01
N LEU A 39 9.58 11.89 -8.07
CA LEU A 39 10.49 10.81 -8.43
C LEU A 39 11.90 11.37 -8.52
N VAL A 40 12.85 10.81 -7.78
CA VAL A 40 14.27 11.16 -7.86
C VAL A 40 15.03 10.00 -8.49
N GLY A 41 15.70 10.28 -9.61
CA GLY A 41 16.44 9.27 -10.36
C GLY A 41 15.61 8.50 -11.38
N GLU A 42 16.22 7.47 -11.95
CA GLU A 42 15.70 6.75 -13.12
C GLU A 42 15.46 5.26 -12.87
N ASP A 43 15.18 4.84 -11.62
CA ASP A 43 14.84 3.44 -11.37
C ASP A 43 13.66 2.96 -12.22
N PRO A 44 13.84 1.94 -13.08
CA PRO A 44 12.80 1.54 -14.02
C PRO A 44 11.51 1.04 -13.35
N ALA A 45 11.60 0.45 -12.16
CA ALA A 45 10.43 -0.01 -11.43
C ALA A 45 9.63 1.20 -10.91
N SER A 46 10.32 2.17 -10.30
CA SER A 46 9.72 3.40 -9.80
C SER A 46 9.05 4.20 -10.93
N GLN A 47 9.68 4.30 -12.11
CA GLN A 47 9.08 4.97 -13.27
C GLN A 47 7.75 4.33 -13.72
N VAL A 48 7.67 3.00 -13.73
CA VAL A 48 6.42 2.29 -14.07
C VAL A 48 5.34 2.58 -13.03
N TYR A 49 5.69 2.57 -11.74
CA TYR A 49 4.74 2.88 -10.67
C TYR A 49 4.24 4.32 -10.75
N VAL A 50 5.12 5.29 -10.92
CA VAL A 50 4.76 6.73 -11.05
C VAL A 50 3.86 6.95 -12.25
N ARG A 51 4.19 6.38 -13.42
CA ARG A 51 3.35 6.48 -14.62
C ARG A 51 1.93 5.93 -14.37
N ASN A 52 1.83 4.77 -13.72
CA ASN A 52 0.54 4.16 -13.41
C ASN A 52 -0.26 4.99 -12.40
N LYS A 53 0.40 5.57 -11.39
CA LYS A 53 -0.21 6.50 -10.42
C LYS A 53 -0.77 7.72 -11.15
N GLY A 54 0.02 8.41 -11.96
CA GLY A 54 -0.40 9.59 -12.71
C GLY A 54 -1.59 9.29 -13.63
N LYS A 55 -1.51 8.19 -14.40
CA LYS A 55 -2.62 7.75 -15.28
C LYS A 55 -3.92 7.55 -14.48
N GLN A 56 -3.88 6.79 -13.38
CA GLN A 56 -5.07 6.49 -12.59
C GLN A 56 -5.60 7.71 -11.83
N THR A 57 -4.72 8.65 -11.44
CA THR A 57 -5.12 9.95 -10.87
C THR A 57 -5.98 10.73 -11.85
N LEU A 58 -5.57 10.82 -13.10
CA LEU A 58 -6.33 11.49 -14.15
C LEU A 58 -7.64 10.75 -14.50
N GLU A 59 -7.63 9.42 -14.53
CA GLU A 59 -8.81 8.59 -14.81
C GLU A 59 -9.95 8.80 -13.80
N VAL A 60 -9.62 9.07 -12.53
CA VAL A 60 -10.65 9.40 -11.52
C VAL A 60 -11.01 10.88 -11.46
N GLY A 61 -10.45 11.70 -12.36
CA GLY A 61 -10.80 13.12 -12.50
C GLY A 61 -10.04 14.07 -11.58
N MET A 62 -8.96 13.62 -10.93
CA MET A 62 -8.08 14.43 -10.09
C MET A 62 -6.99 15.13 -10.93
N ASN A 63 -6.37 16.16 -10.37
CA ASN A 63 -5.15 16.75 -10.92
C ASN A 63 -3.92 15.90 -10.54
N SER A 64 -3.01 15.71 -11.50
CA SER A 64 -1.76 14.96 -11.30
C SER A 64 -0.57 15.86 -11.59
N TYR A 65 0.29 16.03 -10.59
CA TYR A 65 1.51 16.86 -10.68
C TYR A 65 2.73 15.93 -10.55
N GLU A 66 3.41 15.67 -11.67
CA GLU A 66 4.62 14.84 -11.67
C GLU A 66 5.87 15.71 -11.61
N HIS A 67 6.74 15.44 -10.63
CA HIS A 67 8.05 16.08 -10.46
C HIS A 67 9.15 15.03 -10.61
N LYS A 68 9.84 15.07 -11.75
CA LYS A 68 10.99 14.20 -12.03
C LYS A 68 12.26 14.97 -11.77
N LEU A 69 13.05 14.49 -10.82
CA LEU A 69 14.32 15.08 -10.42
C LEU A 69 15.46 14.14 -10.82
N ASP A 70 16.60 14.74 -11.17
CA ASP A 70 17.82 13.99 -11.48
C ASP A 70 18.32 13.18 -10.28
N ALA A 71 18.98 12.06 -10.52
CA ALA A 71 19.54 11.22 -9.48
C ALA A 71 20.56 11.95 -8.59
N SER A 72 21.21 13.00 -9.12
CA SER A 72 22.17 13.83 -8.39
C SER A 72 21.55 14.99 -7.63
N THR A 73 20.21 15.11 -7.60
CA THR A 73 19.50 16.20 -6.92
C THR A 73 19.90 16.26 -5.43
N SER A 74 20.29 17.46 -4.98
CA SER A 74 20.64 17.64 -3.57
C SER A 74 19.42 17.63 -2.65
N SER A 75 19.66 17.35 -1.35
CA SER A 75 18.62 17.37 -0.32
C SER A 75 17.89 18.72 -0.30
N ASP A 76 18.61 19.85 -0.36
CA ASP A 76 18.04 21.19 -0.33
C ASP A 76 17.04 21.44 -1.49
N ILE A 77 17.37 20.99 -2.71
CA ILE A 77 16.46 21.12 -3.85
C ILE A 77 15.19 20.32 -3.65
N LEU A 78 15.31 19.08 -3.16
CA LEU A 78 14.16 18.20 -2.90
C LEU A 78 13.30 18.76 -1.76
N LEU A 79 13.90 19.19 -0.65
CA LEU A 79 13.17 19.76 0.49
C LEU A 79 12.47 21.07 0.14
N ASN A 80 13.12 21.96 -0.63
CA ASN A 80 12.50 23.19 -1.13
C ASN A 80 11.31 22.91 -2.08
N LEU A 81 11.37 21.83 -2.87
CA LEU A 81 10.22 21.41 -3.68
C LEU A 81 9.06 20.95 -2.79
N ILE A 82 9.35 20.13 -1.79
CA ILE A 82 8.32 19.65 -0.84
C ILE A 82 7.67 20.82 -0.09
N GLU A 83 8.45 21.79 0.37
CA GLU A 83 7.94 23.01 1.02
C GLU A 83 6.95 23.76 0.12
N LYS A 84 7.31 23.99 -1.16
CA LYS A 84 6.41 24.61 -2.13
C LYS A 84 5.11 23.82 -2.35
N LEU A 85 5.20 22.49 -2.36
CA LEU A 85 4.02 21.62 -2.50
C LEU A 85 3.17 21.59 -1.23
N ASN A 86 3.79 21.74 -0.05
CA ASN A 86 3.07 21.89 1.22
C ASN A 86 2.22 23.18 1.22
N ASP A 87 2.74 24.26 0.64
CA ASP A 87 2.06 25.56 0.59
C ASP A 87 1.06 25.68 -0.57
N ASP A 88 1.13 24.82 -1.58
CA ASP A 88 0.23 24.88 -2.73
C ASP A 88 -1.17 24.37 -2.36
N VAL A 89 -2.16 25.26 -2.41
CA VAL A 89 -3.56 24.97 -2.12
C VAL A 89 -4.22 24.01 -3.10
N ASN A 90 -3.65 23.81 -4.28
CA ASN A 90 -4.13 22.87 -5.30
C ASN A 90 -3.57 21.46 -5.09
N VAL A 91 -2.58 21.29 -4.22
CA VAL A 91 -1.96 20.00 -3.88
C VAL A 91 -2.52 19.52 -2.55
N HIS A 92 -3.27 18.43 -2.59
CA HIS A 92 -3.91 17.83 -1.42
C HIS A 92 -3.19 16.58 -0.93
N GLY A 93 -2.43 15.93 -1.81
CA GLY A 93 -1.59 14.79 -1.47
C GLY A 93 -0.20 14.92 -2.06
N ILE A 94 0.82 14.57 -1.28
CA ILE A 94 2.23 14.54 -1.71
C ILE A 94 2.76 13.14 -1.48
N LEU A 95 3.43 12.60 -2.49
CA LEU A 95 4.11 11.32 -2.43
C LEU A 95 5.53 11.46 -2.98
N CYS A 96 6.52 11.08 -2.19
CA CYS A 96 7.88 10.91 -2.66
C CYS A 96 8.16 9.42 -2.90
N GLN A 97 8.37 9.05 -4.17
CA GLN A 97 8.51 7.65 -4.56
C GLN A 97 9.80 7.04 -4.00
N LEU A 98 9.67 6.01 -3.19
CA LEU A 98 10.79 5.24 -2.66
C LEU A 98 11.17 4.08 -3.61
N PRO A 99 12.46 3.62 -3.57
CA PRO A 99 13.56 4.16 -2.77
C PRO A 99 14.13 5.47 -3.33
N LEU A 100 14.75 6.27 -2.47
CA LEU A 100 15.54 7.44 -2.87
C LEU A 100 16.99 7.03 -3.15
N PRO A 101 17.76 7.84 -3.92
CA PRO A 101 19.22 7.71 -4.00
C PRO A 101 19.88 7.75 -2.62
N ASP A 102 20.95 6.97 -2.41
CA ASP A 102 21.61 6.75 -1.11
C ASP A 102 22.09 8.02 -0.38
N HIS A 103 22.35 9.11 -1.11
CA HIS A 103 22.78 10.38 -0.53
C HIS A 103 21.64 11.20 0.07
N LEU A 104 20.38 10.81 -0.14
CA LEU A 104 19.19 11.47 0.41
C LEU A 104 18.68 10.72 1.64
N ASN A 105 18.33 11.46 2.67
CA ASN A 105 17.79 10.87 3.89
C ASN A 105 16.27 10.68 3.76
N GLU A 106 15.82 9.45 3.49
CA GLU A 106 14.39 9.12 3.34
C GLU A 106 13.53 9.59 4.52
N LYS A 107 14.04 9.47 5.75
CA LYS A 107 13.28 9.88 6.94
C LYS A 107 13.07 11.39 7.01
N GLU A 108 14.08 12.14 6.64
CA GLU A 108 14.02 13.61 6.58
C GLU A 108 13.02 14.04 5.51
N VAL A 109 13.12 13.45 4.32
CA VAL A 109 12.21 13.72 3.19
C VAL A 109 10.76 13.40 3.54
N ILE A 110 10.48 12.23 4.11
CA ILE A 110 9.13 11.84 4.53
C ILE A 110 8.58 12.81 5.58
N ASN A 111 9.40 13.19 6.57
CA ASN A 111 8.97 14.07 7.67
C ASN A 111 8.93 15.56 7.28
N SER A 112 9.39 15.95 6.11
CA SER A 112 9.21 17.31 5.56
C SER A 112 7.88 17.53 4.86
N ILE A 113 7.17 16.45 4.52
CA ILE A 113 5.81 16.53 3.96
C ILE A 113 4.84 16.94 5.10
N ASP A 114 3.92 17.87 4.81
CA ASP A 114 2.84 18.18 5.77
C ASP A 114 2.06 16.89 6.09
N PRO A 115 1.94 16.49 7.37
CA PRO A 115 1.18 15.29 7.76
C PRO A 115 -0.24 15.22 7.19
N LYS A 116 -0.85 16.37 6.92
CA LYS A 116 -2.19 16.44 6.31
C LYS A 116 -2.17 16.10 4.82
N LYS A 117 -1.01 16.24 4.16
CA LYS A 117 -0.78 15.93 2.74
C LYS A 117 0.03 14.66 2.53
N ASP A 118 0.51 14.01 3.60
CA ASP A 118 1.21 12.72 3.55
C ASP A 118 0.23 11.59 3.24
N VAL A 119 -0.10 11.40 1.97
CA VAL A 119 -1.09 10.42 1.52
C VAL A 119 -0.57 8.98 1.46
N ASP A 120 0.74 8.77 1.62
CA ASP A 120 1.32 7.45 1.85
C ASP A 120 1.25 7.02 3.33
N GLY A 121 1.00 7.95 4.25
CA GLY A 121 0.85 7.69 5.69
C GLY A 121 2.16 7.31 6.39
N PHE A 122 3.30 7.77 5.91
CA PHE A 122 4.62 7.42 6.45
C PHE A 122 5.20 8.47 7.39
N HIS A 123 4.66 9.68 7.40
CA HIS A 123 5.06 10.73 8.33
C HIS A 123 4.89 10.27 9.78
N ILE A 124 5.87 10.59 10.64
CA ILE A 124 5.89 10.13 12.04
C ILE A 124 4.60 10.47 12.82
N SER A 125 3.96 11.60 12.51
CA SER A 125 2.68 11.98 13.11
C SER A 125 1.56 11.01 12.71
N ASN A 126 1.43 10.65 11.42
CA ASN A 126 0.43 9.69 10.96
C ASN A 126 0.69 8.28 11.52
N VAL A 127 1.95 7.85 11.58
CA VAL A 127 2.35 6.59 12.21
C VAL A 127 1.98 6.57 13.70
N GLY A 128 2.20 7.67 14.43
CA GLY A 128 1.83 7.80 15.83
C GLY A 128 0.32 7.74 16.04
N LEU A 129 -0.45 8.48 15.24
CA LEU A 129 -1.91 8.48 15.27
C LEU A 129 -2.48 7.08 14.97
N LEU A 130 -1.98 6.40 13.92
CA LEU A 130 -2.38 5.04 13.59
C LEU A 130 -2.11 4.07 14.74
N ASN A 131 -0.93 4.15 15.36
CA ASN A 131 -0.55 3.26 16.47
C ASN A 131 -1.43 3.46 17.71
N THR A 132 -1.97 4.67 17.91
CA THR A 132 -2.86 5.01 19.04
C THR A 132 -4.34 4.91 18.71
N GLY A 133 -4.70 4.38 17.54
CA GLY A 133 -6.09 4.21 17.09
C GLY A 133 -6.79 5.54 16.77
N GLN A 134 -6.04 6.59 16.53
CA GLN A 134 -6.59 7.90 16.18
C GLN A 134 -6.69 8.07 14.65
N LYS A 135 -7.51 9.01 14.22
CA LYS A 135 -7.72 9.32 12.81
C LYS A 135 -6.41 9.82 12.16
N SER A 136 -5.92 9.12 11.17
CA SER A 136 -4.65 9.39 10.48
C SER A 136 -4.79 9.22 8.97
N MET A 137 -3.72 9.49 8.22
CA MET A 137 -3.52 8.89 6.90
C MET A 137 -2.94 7.50 7.13
N ILE A 138 -3.57 6.50 6.52
CA ILE A 138 -3.18 5.09 6.68
C ILE A 138 -2.28 4.71 5.51
N PRO A 139 -1.14 4.02 5.74
CA PRO A 139 -0.29 3.52 4.66
C PRO A 139 -1.07 2.72 3.61
N CYS A 140 -0.88 3.09 2.33
CA CYS A 140 -1.74 2.63 1.23
C CYS A 140 -1.77 1.10 1.07
N THR A 141 -0.61 0.44 1.16
CA THR A 141 -0.51 -1.02 1.00
C THR A 141 -1.19 -1.76 2.16
N PRO A 142 -0.92 -1.45 3.43
CA PRO A 142 -1.64 -2.02 4.57
C PRO A 142 -3.15 -1.78 4.51
N LEU A 143 -3.59 -0.57 4.14
CA LEU A 143 -5.01 -0.28 3.97
C LEU A 143 -5.64 -1.18 2.90
N GLY A 144 -4.97 -1.32 1.75
CA GLY A 144 -5.42 -2.22 0.69
C GLY A 144 -5.52 -3.68 1.14
N CYS A 145 -4.56 -4.16 1.94
CA CYS A 145 -4.62 -5.50 2.53
C CYS A 145 -5.80 -5.66 3.47
N LEU A 146 -6.05 -4.67 4.34
CA LEU A 146 -7.18 -4.69 5.27
C LEU A 146 -8.52 -4.75 4.52
N LEU A 147 -8.71 -3.89 3.51
CA LEU A 147 -9.94 -3.87 2.71
C LEU A 147 -10.21 -5.22 2.02
N LEU A 148 -9.17 -5.88 1.50
CA LEU A 148 -9.28 -7.22 0.91
C LEU A 148 -9.65 -8.29 1.95
N LEU A 149 -9.11 -8.17 3.17
CA LEU A 149 -9.44 -9.08 4.26
C LEU A 149 -10.89 -8.91 4.74
N GLN A 150 -11.34 -7.66 4.89
CA GLN A 150 -12.72 -7.33 5.28
C GLN A 150 -13.73 -7.79 4.21
N ASP A 151 -13.45 -7.58 2.93
CA ASP A 151 -14.28 -8.07 1.83
C ASP A 151 -14.40 -9.61 1.84
N ARG A 152 -13.29 -10.29 2.12
CA ARG A 152 -13.23 -11.77 2.09
C ARG A 152 -13.83 -12.41 3.32
N LEU A 153 -13.60 -11.85 4.50
CA LEU A 153 -13.87 -12.49 5.80
C LEU A 153 -15.00 -11.80 6.58
N GLY A 154 -15.39 -10.56 6.21
CA GLY A 154 -16.28 -9.74 7.02
C GLY A 154 -15.60 -9.33 8.34
N ASP A 155 -16.16 -9.75 9.46
CA ASP A 155 -15.61 -9.47 10.79
C ASP A 155 -14.30 -10.27 11.04
N LEU A 156 -13.26 -9.54 11.45
CA LEU A 156 -11.94 -10.09 11.74
C LEU A 156 -11.74 -10.37 13.24
N SER A 157 -12.70 -10.00 14.10
CA SER A 157 -12.60 -10.13 15.56
C SER A 157 -12.24 -11.54 15.99
N GLY A 158 -11.27 -11.65 16.90
CA GLY A 158 -10.82 -12.91 17.49
C GLY A 158 -9.93 -13.78 16.59
N LYS A 159 -9.70 -13.40 15.33
CA LYS A 159 -8.81 -14.16 14.42
C LYS A 159 -7.35 -14.02 14.83
N LYS A 160 -6.59 -15.10 14.68
CA LYS A 160 -5.14 -15.09 14.84
C LYS A 160 -4.50 -14.63 13.52
N ALA A 161 -3.84 -13.48 13.55
CA ALA A 161 -3.17 -12.92 12.39
C ALA A 161 -1.65 -12.95 12.57
N VAL A 162 -0.94 -13.45 11.58
CA VAL A 162 0.52 -13.41 11.54
C VAL A 162 0.97 -12.49 10.40
N VAL A 163 1.75 -11.46 10.75
CA VAL A 163 2.40 -10.57 9.80
C VAL A 163 3.86 -11.00 9.64
N VAL A 164 4.20 -11.50 8.46
CA VAL A 164 5.56 -11.92 8.11
C VAL A 164 6.30 -10.74 7.51
N GLY A 165 7.11 -10.08 8.34
CA GLY A 165 7.81 -8.84 8.02
C GLY A 165 7.50 -7.73 9.03
N ARG A 166 8.46 -6.78 9.20
CA ARG A 166 8.35 -5.69 10.17
C ARG A 166 8.83 -4.33 9.64
N SER A 167 8.65 -4.10 8.35
CA SER A 167 8.99 -2.80 7.74
C SER A 167 8.10 -1.70 8.30
N ASN A 168 8.61 -0.47 8.28
CA ASN A 168 7.85 0.71 8.71
C ASN A 168 6.69 1.02 7.73
N ILE A 169 6.84 0.62 6.47
CA ILE A 169 5.88 0.96 5.41
C ILE A 169 4.77 -0.09 5.23
N VAL A 170 4.96 -1.34 5.68
CA VAL A 170 3.96 -2.42 5.54
C VAL A 170 3.76 -3.19 6.83
N GLY A 171 4.79 -3.87 7.36
CA GLY A 171 4.61 -4.87 8.43
C GLY A 171 4.05 -4.28 9.72
N LYS A 172 4.65 -3.18 10.23
CA LYS A 172 4.17 -2.53 11.45
C LYS A 172 2.78 -1.90 11.29
N PRO A 173 2.50 -1.08 10.26
CA PRO A 173 1.17 -0.53 10.08
C PRO A 173 0.10 -1.61 9.84
N MET A 174 0.42 -2.70 9.13
CA MET A 174 -0.51 -3.82 8.97
C MET A 174 -0.87 -4.48 10.30
N ALA A 175 0.11 -4.68 11.18
CA ALA A 175 -0.13 -5.24 12.49
C ALA A 175 -1.03 -4.32 13.35
N ASN A 176 -0.82 -3.00 13.27
CA ASN A 176 -1.67 -2.02 13.97
C ASN A 176 -3.11 -2.06 13.46
N LEU A 177 -3.32 -2.14 12.13
CA LEU A 177 -4.65 -2.23 11.54
C LEU A 177 -5.37 -3.51 11.98
N LEU A 178 -4.70 -4.66 11.92
CA LEU A 178 -5.28 -5.93 12.37
C LEU A 178 -5.60 -5.93 13.87
N LEU A 179 -4.79 -5.25 14.69
CA LEU A 179 -5.07 -5.08 16.12
C LEU A 179 -6.32 -4.21 16.34
N GLN A 180 -6.51 -3.15 15.56
CA GLN A 180 -7.72 -2.30 15.61
C GLN A 180 -8.97 -3.08 15.19
N GLU A 181 -8.85 -4.08 14.31
CA GLU A 181 -9.91 -5.02 13.93
C GLU A 181 -10.08 -6.19 14.95
N ASN A 182 -9.56 -6.03 16.16
CA ASN A 182 -9.65 -7.02 17.25
C ASN A 182 -9.01 -8.39 16.95
N CYS A 183 -8.03 -8.45 16.04
CA CYS A 183 -7.24 -9.64 15.82
C CYS A 183 -6.23 -9.86 16.95
N THR A 184 -5.88 -11.11 17.23
CA THR A 184 -4.66 -11.45 17.97
C THR A 184 -3.50 -11.46 17.00
N VAL A 185 -2.59 -10.48 17.09
CA VAL A 185 -1.55 -10.25 16.10
C VAL A 185 -0.19 -10.73 16.58
N THR A 186 0.51 -11.47 15.72
CA THR A 186 1.91 -11.85 15.89
C THR A 186 2.73 -11.31 14.71
N ILE A 187 3.82 -10.59 14.99
CA ILE A 187 4.79 -10.18 13.97
C ILE A 187 5.97 -11.15 14.00
N VAL A 188 6.29 -11.74 12.85
CA VAL A 188 7.45 -12.61 12.68
C VAL A 188 8.45 -12.00 11.69
N HIS A 189 9.74 -12.30 11.87
CA HIS A 189 10.82 -11.70 11.09
C HIS A 189 12.06 -12.61 11.04
N SER A 190 13.10 -12.23 10.34
CA SER A 190 14.32 -13.04 10.12
C SER A 190 15.07 -13.50 11.38
N ARG A 191 14.70 -13.01 12.56
CA ARG A 191 15.26 -13.43 13.86
C ARG A 191 14.24 -14.17 14.73
N THR A 192 13.06 -14.48 14.18
CA THR A 192 12.06 -15.27 14.89
C THR A 192 12.42 -16.77 14.77
N GLU A 193 12.42 -17.46 15.88
CA GLU A 193 12.61 -18.91 15.93
C GLU A 193 11.29 -19.62 15.57
N ASN A 194 11.40 -20.77 14.91
CA ASN A 194 10.27 -21.64 14.55
C ASN A 194 9.12 -20.88 13.81
N ILE A 195 9.50 -19.99 12.90
CA ILE A 195 8.59 -19.08 12.18
C ILE A 195 7.46 -19.84 11.47
N GLU A 196 7.78 -21.00 10.89
CA GLU A 196 6.84 -21.88 10.19
C GLU A 196 5.73 -22.37 11.12
N THR A 197 6.11 -22.84 12.32
CA THR A 197 5.16 -23.31 13.34
C THR A 197 4.22 -22.19 13.81
N ILE A 198 4.73 -20.97 13.91
CA ILE A 198 3.91 -19.81 14.30
C ILE A 198 2.91 -19.50 13.17
N CYS A 199 3.37 -19.44 11.92
CA CYS A 199 2.53 -19.19 10.77
C CYS A 199 1.44 -20.27 10.58
N ALA A 200 1.77 -21.53 10.81
CA ALA A 200 0.84 -22.67 10.68
C ALA A 200 -0.34 -22.65 11.68
N GLN A 201 -0.35 -21.72 12.64
CA GLN A 201 -1.47 -21.55 13.59
C GLN A 201 -2.38 -20.37 13.22
N ALA A 202 -2.02 -19.59 12.20
CA ALA A 202 -2.71 -18.36 11.84
C ALA A 202 -3.98 -18.60 11.01
N ASP A 203 -5.03 -17.84 11.30
CA ASP A 203 -6.23 -17.74 10.46
C ASP A 203 -5.99 -16.79 9.29
N ILE A 204 -5.11 -15.77 9.51
CA ILE A 204 -4.71 -14.77 8.53
C ILE A 204 -3.19 -14.71 8.48
N ILE A 205 -2.61 -14.78 7.28
CA ILE A 205 -1.19 -14.56 7.05
C ILE A 205 -1.04 -13.37 6.09
N VAL A 206 -0.24 -12.36 6.49
CA VAL A 206 0.16 -11.26 5.62
C VAL A 206 1.66 -11.37 5.36
N ALA A 207 2.05 -11.71 4.13
CA ALA A 207 3.43 -11.91 3.71
C ALA A 207 4.01 -10.61 3.14
N ALA A 208 5.04 -10.04 3.78
CA ALA A 208 5.64 -8.76 3.42
C ALA A 208 7.15 -8.72 3.72
N VAL A 209 7.91 -9.66 3.14
CA VAL A 209 9.35 -9.85 3.38
C VAL A 209 10.23 -9.59 2.16
N GLY A 210 9.64 -9.52 0.95
CA GLY A 210 10.37 -9.34 -0.31
C GLY A 210 11.29 -10.53 -0.64
N ARG A 211 10.83 -11.74 -0.33
CA ARG A 211 11.56 -12.99 -0.61
C ARG A 211 10.71 -13.90 -1.49
N PRO A 212 11.14 -14.19 -2.73
CA PRO A 212 10.35 -14.95 -3.69
C PRO A 212 9.93 -16.32 -3.13
N GLU A 213 8.63 -16.60 -3.15
CA GLU A 213 8.03 -17.91 -2.86
C GLU A 213 8.53 -18.55 -1.54
N MET A 214 8.85 -17.71 -0.53
CA MET A 214 9.37 -18.15 0.77
C MET A 214 8.33 -18.92 1.57
N ILE A 215 7.07 -18.47 1.55
CA ILE A 215 5.98 -19.07 2.30
C ILE A 215 5.37 -20.20 1.47
N LYS A 216 5.51 -21.42 1.98
CA LYS A 216 5.04 -22.64 1.35
C LYS A 216 3.87 -23.24 2.13
N LYS A 217 3.27 -24.30 1.61
CA LYS A 217 2.09 -24.97 2.22
C LYS A 217 2.28 -25.37 3.69
N GLU A 218 3.51 -25.74 4.07
CA GLU A 218 3.85 -26.17 5.43
C GLU A 218 3.72 -25.04 6.47
N TRP A 219 3.76 -23.78 5.99
CA TRP A 219 3.59 -22.57 6.80
C TRP A 219 2.14 -22.17 7.01
N VAL A 220 1.21 -22.81 6.31
CA VAL A 220 -0.16 -22.31 6.21
C VAL A 220 -1.15 -23.31 6.76
N LYS A 221 -1.97 -22.87 7.72
CA LYS A 221 -3.07 -23.64 8.27
C LYS A 221 -4.13 -23.88 7.19
N PRO A 222 -4.66 -25.10 7.05
CA PRO A 222 -5.80 -25.35 6.16
C PRO A 222 -6.96 -24.40 6.46
N GLY A 223 -7.50 -23.78 5.42
CA GLY A 223 -8.59 -22.80 5.52
C GLY A 223 -8.17 -21.40 5.94
N ALA A 224 -6.86 -21.11 6.10
CA ALA A 224 -6.38 -19.74 6.35
C ALA A 224 -6.60 -18.81 5.15
N THR A 225 -6.60 -17.51 5.39
CA THR A 225 -6.58 -16.47 4.35
C THR A 225 -5.18 -15.85 4.27
N VAL A 226 -4.64 -15.79 3.05
CA VAL A 226 -3.26 -15.37 2.81
C VAL A 226 -3.23 -14.12 1.92
N ILE A 227 -2.65 -13.06 2.43
CA ILE A 227 -2.41 -11.80 1.70
C ILE A 227 -0.92 -11.72 1.35
N ASP A 228 -0.60 -11.81 0.08
CA ASP A 228 0.76 -11.70 -0.44
C ASP A 228 1.04 -10.28 -0.92
N VAL A 229 1.89 -9.56 -0.19
CA VAL A 229 2.33 -8.19 -0.51
C VAL A 229 3.59 -8.20 -1.37
N GLY A 230 4.28 -9.34 -1.43
CA GLY A 230 5.55 -9.47 -2.15
C GLY A 230 5.41 -9.17 -3.64
N ILE A 231 6.38 -8.44 -4.19
CA ILE A 231 6.54 -8.24 -5.64
C ILE A 231 8.01 -8.47 -5.97
N ASN A 232 8.32 -9.69 -6.40
CA ASN A 232 9.67 -10.10 -6.69
C ASN A 232 9.83 -10.39 -8.18
N ARG A 233 10.88 -9.85 -8.80
CA ARG A 233 11.25 -10.19 -10.18
C ARG A 233 12.18 -11.39 -10.14
N VAL A 234 11.78 -12.48 -10.76
CA VAL A 234 12.59 -13.70 -10.89
C VAL A 234 12.79 -14.04 -12.36
N THR A 235 14.02 -14.36 -12.74
CA THR A 235 14.32 -14.86 -14.08
C THR A 235 14.26 -16.39 -14.04
N LYS A 236 13.36 -16.96 -14.79
CA LYS A 236 13.20 -18.43 -14.95
C LYS A 236 13.56 -18.80 -16.37
N ASN A 237 14.27 -19.93 -16.55
CA ASN A 237 14.48 -20.50 -17.88
C ASN A 237 13.23 -21.31 -18.24
N ILE A 238 12.49 -20.87 -19.25
CA ILE A 238 11.30 -21.55 -19.75
C ILE A 238 11.59 -21.90 -21.22
N ASP A 239 11.61 -23.18 -21.54
CA ASP A 239 11.86 -23.70 -22.90
C ASP A 239 13.18 -23.19 -23.52
N GLY A 240 14.24 -23.08 -22.71
CA GLY A 240 15.55 -22.60 -23.14
C GLY A 240 15.69 -21.07 -23.26
N HIS A 241 14.65 -20.30 -22.93
CA HIS A 241 14.66 -18.85 -22.95
C HIS A 241 14.57 -18.27 -21.53
N GLU A 242 15.39 -17.27 -21.23
CA GLU A 242 15.28 -16.51 -19.99
C GLU A 242 14.03 -15.64 -20.05
N LYS A 243 13.09 -15.87 -19.12
CA LYS A 243 11.89 -15.08 -18.98
C LYS A 243 11.79 -14.50 -17.57
N THR A 244 11.73 -13.19 -17.47
CA THR A 244 11.47 -12.50 -16.20
C THR A 244 9.98 -12.52 -15.89
N THR A 245 9.63 -13.04 -14.72
CA THR A 245 8.25 -13.10 -14.21
C THR A 245 8.17 -12.42 -12.85
N LEU A 246 6.96 -11.96 -12.48
CA LEU A 246 6.67 -11.46 -11.15
C LEU A 246 6.10 -12.60 -10.30
N VAL A 247 6.64 -12.77 -9.11
CA VAL A 247 6.14 -13.70 -8.09
C VAL A 247 6.00 -12.98 -6.75
N GLY A 248 5.16 -13.51 -5.88
CA GLY A 248 5.01 -13.01 -4.52
C GLY A 248 6.02 -13.60 -3.54
N ASP A 249 5.78 -13.33 -2.26
CA ASP A 249 6.49 -13.95 -1.13
C ASP A 249 5.90 -15.34 -0.81
N VAL A 250 4.71 -15.65 -1.34
CA VAL A 250 4.00 -16.91 -1.14
C VAL A 250 4.14 -17.79 -2.39
N CYS A 251 4.43 -19.06 -2.20
CA CYS A 251 4.35 -20.05 -3.28
C CYS A 251 2.88 -20.27 -3.64
N PHE A 252 2.39 -19.51 -4.62
CA PHE A 252 0.97 -19.46 -4.98
C PHE A 252 0.40 -20.82 -5.34
N THR A 253 1.18 -21.64 -6.07
CA THR A 253 0.76 -22.98 -6.49
C THR A 253 0.53 -23.94 -5.32
N ASP A 254 1.22 -23.74 -4.20
CA ASP A 254 1.08 -24.55 -2.99
C ASP A 254 -0.22 -24.26 -2.24
N MET A 255 -0.89 -23.16 -2.56
CA MET A 255 -2.10 -22.71 -1.82
C MET A 255 -3.38 -23.34 -2.37
N ALA A 256 -3.35 -23.93 -3.56
CA ALA A 256 -4.53 -24.53 -4.20
C ALA A 256 -5.11 -25.67 -3.35
N GLY A 257 -6.41 -25.57 -3.03
CA GLY A 257 -7.12 -26.54 -2.19
C GLY A 257 -6.76 -26.51 -0.71
N LEU A 258 -5.82 -25.64 -0.28
CA LEU A 258 -5.38 -25.52 1.11
C LEU A 258 -6.06 -24.34 1.83
N VAL A 259 -6.18 -23.20 1.17
CA VAL A 259 -6.56 -21.92 1.78
C VAL A 259 -8.01 -21.52 1.49
N ALA A 260 -8.62 -20.74 2.38
CA ALA A 260 -9.91 -20.12 2.11
C ALA A 260 -9.81 -18.99 1.08
N GLY A 261 -8.66 -18.33 1.01
CA GLY A 261 -8.40 -17.28 0.03
C GLY A 261 -6.93 -16.89 -0.02
N VAL A 262 -6.44 -16.52 -1.22
CA VAL A 262 -5.08 -16.01 -1.44
C VAL A 262 -5.08 -14.93 -2.50
N THR A 263 -4.29 -13.87 -2.29
CA THR A 263 -4.07 -12.84 -3.31
C THR A 263 -3.03 -13.32 -4.33
N PRO A 264 -3.28 -13.18 -5.65
CA PRO A 264 -2.29 -13.52 -6.67
C PRO A 264 -1.24 -12.41 -6.82
N VAL A 265 -0.06 -12.76 -7.33
CA VAL A 265 0.95 -11.79 -7.75
C VAL A 265 1.36 -12.11 -9.21
N PRO A 266 1.11 -11.17 -10.15
CA PRO A 266 0.45 -9.87 -10.00
C PRO A 266 -1.09 -9.96 -9.88
N GLY A 267 -1.73 -8.84 -9.47
CA GLY A 267 -3.19 -8.71 -9.49
C GLY A 267 -3.88 -8.73 -8.11
N GLY A 268 -3.12 -8.99 -7.04
CA GLY A 268 -3.60 -8.91 -5.66
C GLY A 268 -3.42 -7.51 -5.05
N VAL A 269 -2.47 -7.36 -4.13
CA VAL A 269 -2.26 -6.14 -3.33
C VAL A 269 -1.79 -4.93 -4.16
N GLY A 270 -0.94 -5.13 -5.18
CA GLY A 270 -0.38 -4.02 -5.97
C GLY A 270 -1.41 -3.02 -6.54
N PRO A 271 -2.48 -3.46 -7.22
CA PRO A 271 -3.54 -2.58 -7.68
C PRO A 271 -4.24 -1.81 -6.55
N MET A 272 -4.38 -2.42 -5.37
CA MET A 272 -5.01 -1.80 -4.21
C MET A 272 -4.19 -0.64 -3.67
N THR A 273 -2.86 -0.74 -3.68
CA THR A 273 -1.96 0.34 -3.21
C THR A 273 -2.25 1.65 -3.94
N ILE A 274 -2.43 1.62 -5.27
CA ILE A 274 -2.74 2.83 -6.04
C ILE A 274 -4.16 3.32 -5.73
N ALA A 275 -5.14 2.42 -5.66
CA ALA A 275 -6.51 2.81 -5.35
C ALA A 275 -6.64 3.46 -3.96
N CYS A 276 -5.92 2.94 -2.96
CA CYS A 276 -5.87 3.52 -1.61
C CYS A 276 -5.14 4.88 -1.59
N LEU A 277 -4.08 5.05 -2.40
CA LEU A 277 -3.41 6.34 -2.55
C LEU A 277 -4.39 7.42 -3.06
N LEU A 278 -5.21 7.10 -4.05
CA LEU A 278 -6.22 8.00 -4.58
C LEU A 278 -7.31 8.29 -3.53
N ALA A 279 -7.74 7.28 -2.78
CA ALA A 279 -8.69 7.43 -1.68
C ALA A 279 -8.13 8.35 -0.58
N ASN A 280 -6.88 8.16 -0.15
CA ASN A 280 -6.20 9.02 0.80
C ASN A 280 -6.10 10.47 0.29
N THR A 281 -5.81 10.68 -1.00
CA THR A 281 -5.72 12.02 -1.59
C THR A 281 -7.08 12.74 -1.59
N VAL A 282 -8.16 12.02 -1.89
CA VAL A 282 -9.51 12.58 -1.79
C VAL A 282 -9.86 12.87 -0.34
N THR A 283 -9.53 11.98 0.59
CA THR A 283 -9.72 12.22 2.04
C THR A 283 -8.97 13.47 2.50
N ALA A 284 -7.71 13.65 2.10
CA ALA A 284 -6.93 14.85 2.41
C ALA A 284 -7.60 16.12 1.86
N CYS A 285 -8.12 16.06 0.63
CA CYS A 285 -8.85 17.16 0.02
C CYS A 285 -10.13 17.50 0.81
N TYR A 286 -10.94 16.51 1.19
CA TYR A 286 -12.14 16.73 2.01
C TYR A 286 -11.79 17.35 3.35
N ARG A 287 -10.76 16.85 4.04
CA ARG A 287 -10.28 17.39 5.32
C ARG A 287 -9.78 18.84 5.18
N SER A 288 -9.16 19.20 4.05
CA SER A 288 -8.71 20.59 3.79
C SER A 288 -9.87 21.59 3.61
N GLN A 289 -11.06 21.09 3.34
CA GLN A 289 -12.30 21.87 3.21
C GLN A 289 -13.21 21.75 4.44
N ASP A 290 -12.69 21.22 5.56
CA ASP A 290 -13.46 20.95 6.79
C ASP A 290 -14.70 20.06 6.58
N LEU A 291 -14.63 19.15 5.60
CA LEU A 291 -15.69 18.20 5.29
C LEU A 291 -15.44 16.84 5.98
N TYR A 292 -16.52 16.07 6.14
CA TYR A 292 -16.43 14.71 6.63
C TYR A 292 -15.66 13.83 5.64
N ASP A 293 -14.89 12.86 6.18
CA ASP A 293 -14.16 11.92 5.34
C ASP A 293 -15.09 11.12 4.44
N PRO A 294 -14.69 10.86 3.19
CA PRO A 294 -15.40 9.93 2.33
C PRO A 294 -15.42 8.51 2.89
N GLU A 295 -16.54 7.80 2.71
CA GLU A 295 -16.68 6.39 3.07
C GLU A 295 -16.40 5.51 1.85
N PHE A 296 -15.32 4.76 1.89
CA PHE A 296 -14.89 3.90 0.77
C PHE A 296 -15.23 2.42 0.97
N THR A 297 -15.66 2.02 2.15
CA THR A 297 -16.09 0.66 2.51
C THR A 297 -17.57 0.43 2.28
#